data_d70996cceecd9a27e3aaa5b02017e05a
#
_entry.id   d70996cceecd9a27e3aaa5b02017e05a
#
_cell.length_a   1.000
_cell.length_b   1.000
_cell.length_c   1.000
_cell.angle_alpha   90.00
_cell.angle_beta   90.00
_cell.angle_gamma   90.00
#
_symmetry.space_group_name_H-M   'P 1'
#
loop_
_entity.id
_entity.type
_entity.pdbx_description
1 polymer ?
#
loop_
_entity_poly.entity_id
_entity_poly.type
_entity_poly.pdbx_seq_one_letter_code
_entity_poly.pdbx_strand_id
1 'polypeptide(L)'
;MNRSAVVRLVVSLALCTSAQAQNPLQISEKRLVLSIRLDDAQEASQRVNGLDGAPAMIFLADPRQVRERHYIPTPAGVIPQEMTVVQGASAAIEVTPRVLGDQVSVQVGKQPATRSGRLGQWFELGQVAMSAGGQTRRLWVKVEEAGEGR
;
A
#
# COMPACT_ATOMS: atom_id res chain seq x y z
N MET A 1 16.64 -76.60 -35.15
CA MET A 1 16.93 -76.14 -33.79
C MET A 1 17.00 -74.64 -33.84
N ASN A 2 15.90 -73.94 -33.59
CA ASN A 2 15.86 -72.47 -33.57
C ASN A 2 15.46 -72.05 -32.18
N ARG A 3 16.39 -71.38 -31.48
CA ARG A 3 16.13 -70.76 -30.22
C ARG A 3 15.85 -69.25 -30.45
N SER A 4 14.56 -68.95 -30.46
CA SER A 4 14.10 -67.53 -30.48
C SER A 4 14.33 -66.89 -29.14
N ALA A 5 15.25 -65.97 -29.10
CA ALA A 5 15.44 -65.08 -27.94
C ALA A 5 14.38 -63.98 -28.00
N VAL A 6 13.44 -64.01 -27.06
CA VAL A 6 12.46 -62.93 -26.86
C VAL A 6 13.13 -61.86 -26.02
N VAL A 7 13.52 -60.75 -26.64
CA VAL A 7 13.98 -59.55 -25.94
C VAL A 7 12.74 -58.80 -25.41
N ARG A 8 12.52 -58.84 -24.12
CA ARG A 8 11.53 -58.00 -23.43
C ARG A 8 12.12 -56.62 -23.22
N LEU A 9 11.65 -55.66 -24.01
CA LEU A 9 11.90 -54.24 -23.82
C LEU A 9 11.03 -53.74 -22.67
N VAL A 10 11.62 -53.50 -21.52
CA VAL A 10 10.93 -52.84 -20.39
C VAL A 10 11.08 -51.34 -20.59
N VAL A 11 10.02 -50.73 -21.09
CA VAL A 11 9.93 -49.24 -21.14
C VAL A 11 9.50 -48.76 -19.77
N SER A 12 10.48 -48.30 -18.98
CA SER A 12 10.18 -47.59 -17.74
C SER A 12 9.74 -46.15 -18.05
N LEU A 13 8.45 -45.92 -17.94
CA LEU A 13 7.85 -44.60 -18.02
C LEU A 13 8.17 -43.86 -16.67
N ALA A 14 9.21 -43.07 -16.65
CA ALA A 14 9.47 -42.17 -15.53
C ALA A 14 8.46 -40.98 -15.61
N LEU A 15 7.39 -41.08 -14.82
CA LEU A 15 6.51 -39.95 -14.55
C LEU A 15 7.29 -38.92 -13.72
N CYS A 16 7.87 -37.94 -14.38
CA CYS A 16 8.31 -36.71 -13.72
C CYS A 16 7.08 -35.91 -13.29
N THR A 17 6.57 -36.19 -12.10
CA THR A 17 5.68 -35.28 -11.40
C THR A 17 6.52 -34.04 -11.00
N SER A 18 6.53 -33.04 -11.85
CA SER A 18 6.97 -31.69 -11.46
C SER A 18 5.95 -31.17 -10.45
N ALA A 19 6.21 -31.42 -9.19
CA ALA A 19 5.58 -30.68 -8.10
C ALA A 19 6.01 -29.21 -8.29
N GLN A 20 5.12 -28.43 -8.88
CA GLN A 20 5.22 -26.98 -8.79
C GLN A 20 5.03 -26.66 -7.31
N ALA A 21 6.15 -26.48 -6.62
CA ALA A 21 6.15 -25.90 -5.32
C ALA A 21 5.57 -24.48 -5.48
N GLN A 22 4.29 -24.32 -5.13
CA GLN A 22 3.71 -23.03 -4.87
C GLN A 22 4.57 -22.45 -3.75
N ASN A 23 5.47 -21.53 -4.14
CA ASN A 23 6.19 -20.74 -3.15
C ASN A 23 5.15 -20.09 -2.27
N PRO A 24 5.03 -20.45 -0.99
CA PRO A 24 4.24 -19.67 -0.07
C PRO A 24 4.83 -18.26 -0.14
N LEU A 25 3.98 -17.25 -0.20
CA LEU A 25 4.38 -15.85 -0.14
C LEU A 25 5.34 -15.70 1.04
N GLN A 26 6.64 -15.74 0.78
CA GLN A 26 7.63 -15.54 1.82
C GLN A 26 7.53 -14.07 2.18
N ILE A 27 6.84 -13.80 3.29
CA ILE A 27 6.91 -12.51 3.97
C ILE A 27 8.34 -12.44 4.49
N SER A 28 9.13 -11.58 3.88
CA SER A 28 10.47 -11.29 4.37
C SER A 28 10.34 -10.55 5.70
N GLU A 29 11.15 -10.90 6.70
CA GLU A 29 11.20 -10.16 7.97
C GLU A 29 11.81 -8.76 7.82
N LYS A 30 12.13 -8.36 6.59
CA LYS A 30 12.70 -7.06 6.27
C LYS A 30 11.73 -5.95 6.65
N ARG A 31 12.13 -5.14 7.61
CA ARG A 31 11.35 -4.00 8.09
C ARG A 31 11.52 -2.81 7.15
N LEU A 32 10.41 -2.18 6.83
CA LEU A 32 10.36 -1.04 5.93
C LEU A 32 9.69 0.14 6.62
N VAL A 33 10.10 1.34 6.24
CA VAL A 33 9.43 2.59 6.59
C VAL A 33 8.84 3.18 5.32
N LEU A 34 7.54 3.32 5.30
CA LEU A 34 6.82 3.98 4.22
C LEU A 34 6.51 5.41 4.65
N SER A 35 7.11 6.37 3.97
CA SER A 35 6.80 7.79 4.13
C SER A 35 5.81 8.18 3.05
N ILE A 36 4.73 8.84 3.43
CA ILE A 36 3.63 9.20 2.55
C ILE A 36 3.46 10.71 2.54
N ARG A 37 3.19 11.28 1.37
CA ARG A 37 2.80 12.67 1.21
C ARG A 37 1.66 12.81 0.20
N LEU A 38 0.88 13.85 0.37
CA LEU A 38 -0.19 14.22 -0.54
C LEU A 38 0.25 15.42 -1.40
N ASP A 39 -0.07 15.36 -2.68
CA ASP A 39 0.26 16.37 -3.69
C ASP A 39 1.78 16.71 -3.69
N ASP A 40 2.11 17.98 -3.82
CA ASP A 40 3.48 18.47 -3.92
C ASP A 40 4.07 18.88 -2.55
N ALA A 41 3.51 18.37 -1.45
CA ALA A 41 4.07 18.61 -0.12
C ALA A 41 5.54 18.16 -0.08
N GLN A 42 6.42 19.00 0.47
CA GLN A 42 7.86 18.67 0.54
C GLN A 42 8.16 17.62 1.61
N GLU A 43 7.35 17.61 2.67
CA GLU A 43 7.54 16.70 3.80
C GLU A 43 6.53 15.55 3.79
N ALA A 44 6.91 14.45 4.42
CA ALA A 44 6.00 13.34 4.63
C ALA A 44 4.88 13.75 5.59
N SER A 45 3.63 13.60 5.16
CA SER A 45 2.46 13.81 6.03
C SER A 45 2.26 12.67 7.02
N GLN A 46 2.77 11.48 6.69
CA GLN A 46 2.66 10.29 7.53
C GLN A 46 3.84 9.34 7.30
N ARG A 47 4.20 8.58 8.34
CA ARG A 47 5.13 7.46 8.28
C ARG A 47 4.47 6.22 8.85
N VAL A 48 4.60 5.11 8.15
CA VAL A 48 4.05 3.81 8.53
C VAL A 48 5.15 2.77 8.50
N ASN A 49 5.24 1.97 9.55
CA ASN A 49 6.12 0.81 9.55
C ASN A 49 5.43 -0.35 8.85
N GLY A 50 6.14 -1.04 8.00
CA GLY A 50 5.67 -2.21 7.27
C GLY A 50 6.70 -3.30 7.21
N LEU A 51 6.30 -4.42 6.64
CA LEU A 51 7.19 -5.54 6.30
C LEU A 51 7.18 -5.76 4.80
N ASP A 52 8.30 -6.19 4.28
CA ASP A 52 8.42 -6.56 2.88
C ASP A 52 7.47 -7.70 2.52
N GLY A 53 6.59 -7.45 1.55
CA GLY A 53 5.56 -8.40 1.10
C GLY A 53 4.31 -8.46 1.98
N ALA A 54 4.22 -7.72 3.07
CA ALA A 54 3.04 -7.69 3.93
C ALA A 54 2.17 -6.44 3.68
N PRO A 55 0.83 -6.55 3.76
CA PRO A 55 -0.04 -5.40 3.62
C PRO A 55 0.09 -4.45 4.82
N ALA A 56 0.07 -3.16 4.55
CA ALA A 56 0.04 -2.10 5.55
C ALA A 56 -1.10 -1.14 5.25
N MET A 57 -1.76 -0.63 6.30
CA MET A 57 -2.83 0.35 6.17
C MET A 57 -2.29 1.76 6.37
N ILE A 58 -2.60 2.62 5.41
CA ILE A 58 -2.28 4.05 5.46
C ILE A 58 -3.57 4.81 5.70
N PHE A 59 -3.60 5.63 6.74
CA PHE A 59 -4.73 6.51 7.03
C PHE A 59 -4.33 7.93 6.70
N LEU A 60 -4.96 8.51 5.70
CA LEU A 60 -4.73 9.88 5.28
C LEU A 60 -5.78 10.77 5.94
N ALA A 61 -5.34 11.85 6.56
CA ALA A 61 -6.20 12.87 7.10
C ALA A 61 -5.72 14.24 6.60
N ASP A 62 -6.65 15.04 6.12
CA ASP A 62 -6.42 16.43 5.73
C ASP A 62 -7.36 17.33 6.55
N PRO A 63 -6.99 17.62 7.80
CA PRO A 63 -7.82 18.44 8.68
C PRO A 63 -7.82 19.89 8.17
N ARG A 64 -8.99 20.40 7.86
CA ARG A 64 -9.21 21.80 7.50
C ARG A 64 -9.98 22.51 8.61
N GLN A 65 -9.53 23.68 8.99
CA GLN A 65 -10.30 24.54 9.86
C GLN A 65 -11.32 25.29 9.01
N VAL A 66 -12.59 25.05 9.27
CA VAL A 66 -13.70 25.74 8.63
C VAL A 66 -14.38 26.61 9.67
N ARG A 67 -14.58 27.89 9.34
CA ARG A 67 -15.40 28.77 10.17
C ARG A 67 -16.86 28.58 9.78
N GLU A 68 -17.65 28.11 10.73
CA GLU A 68 -19.09 27.98 10.56
C GLU A 68 -19.80 29.04 11.40
N ARG A 69 -20.83 29.68 10.82
CA ARG A 69 -21.66 30.64 11.52
C ARG A 69 -22.97 29.96 11.92
N HIS A 70 -23.15 29.78 13.19
CA HIS A 70 -24.36 29.27 13.77
C HIS A 70 -25.23 30.42 14.25
N TYR A 71 -26.54 30.27 14.11
CA TYR A 71 -27.50 31.23 14.59
C TYR A 71 -28.24 30.64 15.80
N ILE A 72 -28.01 31.24 16.98
CA ILE A 72 -28.63 30.77 18.22
C ILE A 72 -29.89 31.60 18.49
N PRO A 73 -31.07 30.97 18.54
CA PRO A 73 -32.29 31.66 18.91
C PRO A 73 -32.27 32.00 20.42
N THR A 74 -32.56 33.24 20.74
CA THR A 74 -32.70 33.71 22.12
C THR A 74 -34.05 34.40 22.28
N PRO A 75 -34.56 34.60 23.50
CA PRO A 75 -35.82 35.32 23.71
C PRO A 75 -35.79 36.77 23.18
N ALA A 76 -34.59 37.36 23.02
CA ALA A 76 -34.37 38.72 22.50
C ALA A 76 -34.09 38.77 20.99
N GLY A 77 -34.10 37.61 20.28
CA GLY A 77 -33.79 37.51 18.86
C GLY A 77 -32.74 36.44 18.57
N VAL A 78 -32.17 36.47 17.37
CA VAL A 78 -31.18 35.49 16.92
C VAL A 78 -29.78 36.10 17.02
N ILE A 79 -28.86 35.43 17.71
CA ILE A 79 -27.47 35.87 17.87
C ILE A 79 -26.58 34.97 16.94
N PRO A 80 -25.78 35.61 16.07
CA PRO A 80 -24.78 34.86 15.28
C PRO A 80 -23.60 34.47 16.17
N GLN A 81 -23.22 33.21 16.15
CA GLN A 81 -22.02 32.68 16.81
C GLN A 81 -21.09 32.09 15.76
N GLU A 82 -19.85 32.52 15.74
CA GLU A 82 -18.82 31.92 14.91
C GLU A 82 -18.11 30.81 15.68
N MET A 83 -18.06 29.62 15.10
CA MET A 83 -17.34 28.47 15.61
C MET A 83 -16.29 28.04 14.59
N THR A 84 -15.11 27.71 15.06
CA THR A 84 -14.13 27.05 14.23
C THR A 84 -14.30 25.54 14.40
N VAL A 85 -14.73 24.87 13.33
CA VAL A 85 -14.90 23.42 13.29
C VAL A 85 -13.77 22.84 12.49
N VAL A 86 -13.15 21.77 12.99
CA VAL A 86 -12.17 21.00 12.24
C VAL A 86 -12.93 19.95 11.44
N GLN A 87 -13.05 20.16 10.13
CA GLN A 87 -13.56 19.16 9.20
C GLN A 87 -12.38 18.38 8.63
N GLY A 88 -12.40 17.06 8.78
CA GLY A 88 -11.35 16.18 8.29
C GLY A 88 -11.80 15.42 7.05
N ALA A 89 -11.12 15.63 5.93
CA ALA A 89 -11.16 14.67 4.85
C ALA A 89 -10.25 13.49 5.23
N SER A 90 -10.73 12.27 5.08
CA SER A 90 -9.94 11.08 5.39
C SER A 90 -10.07 10.03 4.29
N ALA A 91 -9.02 9.24 4.13
CA ALA A 91 -9.02 8.06 3.28
C ALA A 91 -8.18 6.98 3.94
N ALA A 92 -8.54 5.72 3.75
CA ALA A 92 -7.76 4.57 4.18
C ALA A 92 -7.35 3.77 2.95
N ILE A 93 -6.06 3.46 2.84
CA ILE A 93 -5.49 2.76 1.68
C ILE A 93 -4.64 1.61 2.18
N GLU A 94 -4.89 0.43 1.64
CA GLU A 94 -4.03 -0.72 1.85
C GLU A 94 -2.91 -0.72 0.80
N VAL A 95 -1.67 -0.90 1.24
CA VAL A 95 -0.49 -0.99 0.37
C VAL A 95 0.35 -2.19 0.76
N THR A 96 0.90 -2.88 -0.24
CA THR A 96 1.82 -3.99 -0.02
C THR A 96 3.14 -3.69 -0.72
N PRO A 97 4.17 -3.28 0.03
CA PRO A 97 5.49 -3.01 -0.53
C PRO A 97 6.26 -4.31 -0.77
N ARG A 98 7.05 -4.35 -1.83
CA ARG A 98 8.01 -5.42 -2.12
C ARG A 98 9.32 -4.84 -2.58
N VAL A 99 10.41 -5.25 -1.98
CA VAL A 99 11.77 -4.79 -2.29
C VAL A 99 12.54 -5.86 -3.04
N LEU A 100 13.11 -5.49 -4.18
CA LEU A 100 13.97 -6.33 -5.01
C LEU A 100 15.24 -5.56 -5.32
N GLY A 101 16.28 -5.77 -4.54
CA GLY A 101 17.53 -5.02 -4.63
C GLY A 101 17.32 -3.54 -4.26
N ASP A 102 17.60 -2.64 -5.19
CA ASP A 102 17.39 -1.20 -5.06
C ASP A 102 16.01 -0.72 -5.57
N GLN A 103 15.23 -1.64 -6.12
CA GLN A 103 13.89 -1.35 -6.62
C GLN A 103 12.83 -1.74 -5.59
N VAL A 104 11.77 -0.97 -5.57
CA VAL A 104 10.60 -1.24 -4.76
C VAL A 104 9.36 -1.20 -5.63
N SER A 105 8.48 -2.17 -5.45
CA SER A 105 7.14 -2.17 -6.01
C SER A 105 6.12 -2.06 -4.90
N VAL A 106 5.08 -1.28 -5.10
CA VAL A 106 3.99 -1.11 -4.15
C VAL A 106 2.68 -1.43 -4.85
N GLN A 107 2.00 -2.45 -4.35
CA GLN A 107 0.65 -2.77 -4.77
C GLN A 107 -0.34 -1.95 -3.92
N VAL A 108 -1.32 -1.33 -4.58
CA VAL A 108 -2.35 -0.51 -3.93
C VAL A 108 -3.68 -1.26 -3.92
N GLY A 109 -4.19 -1.53 -2.72
CA GLY A 109 -5.44 -2.24 -2.52
C GLY A 109 -5.40 -3.69 -3.02
N LYS A 110 -6.57 -4.25 -3.22
CA LYS A 110 -6.75 -5.60 -3.76
C LYS A 110 -6.67 -5.67 -5.28
N GLN A 111 -6.61 -4.53 -5.95
CA GLN A 111 -6.49 -4.47 -7.40
C GLN A 111 -5.02 -4.66 -7.82
N PRO A 112 -4.78 -5.21 -9.04
CA PRO A 112 -3.42 -5.46 -9.52
C PRO A 112 -2.65 -4.19 -9.91
N ALA A 113 -3.06 -3.02 -9.41
CA ALA A 113 -2.36 -1.77 -9.65
C ALA A 113 -1.06 -1.75 -8.85
N THR A 114 0.04 -2.03 -9.52
CA THR A 114 1.38 -1.97 -8.94
C THR A 114 2.12 -0.76 -9.47
N ARG A 115 2.76 -0.03 -8.60
CA ARG A 115 3.67 1.08 -8.92
C ARG A 115 5.06 0.73 -8.47
N SER A 116 6.04 1.13 -9.25
CA SER A 116 7.45 0.83 -8.96
C SER A 116 8.27 2.11 -8.90
N GLY A 117 9.26 2.10 -8.04
CA GLY A 117 10.22 3.18 -7.86
C GLY A 117 11.54 2.66 -7.34
N ARG A 118 12.40 3.55 -6.85
CA ARG A 118 13.66 3.19 -6.20
C ARG A 118 13.56 3.36 -4.70
N LEU A 119 14.24 2.50 -3.98
CA LEU A 119 14.37 2.59 -2.55
C LEU A 119 14.95 3.97 -2.16
N GLY A 120 14.37 4.62 -1.14
CA GLY A 120 14.79 5.93 -0.68
C GLY A 120 14.37 7.11 -1.56
N GLN A 121 13.66 6.88 -2.67
CA GLN A 121 13.16 7.93 -3.57
C GLN A 121 11.64 8.04 -3.54
N TRP A 122 11.14 9.26 -3.73
CA TRP A 122 9.71 9.50 -3.87
C TRP A 122 9.21 9.08 -5.25
N PHE A 123 8.11 8.33 -5.29
CA PHE A 123 7.39 8.02 -6.53
C PHE A 123 5.88 8.06 -6.30
N GLU A 124 5.14 8.33 -7.36
CA GLU A 124 3.68 8.47 -7.31
C GLU A 124 3.01 7.10 -7.25
N LEU A 125 2.16 6.88 -6.27
CA LEU A 125 1.29 5.70 -6.20
C LEU A 125 0.02 5.86 -7.03
N GLY A 126 -0.45 7.08 -7.21
CA GLY A 126 -1.67 7.38 -7.93
C GLY A 126 -2.48 8.48 -7.26
N GLN A 127 -3.78 8.42 -7.47
CA GLN A 127 -4.71 9.40 -6.93
C GLN A 127 -5.64 8.75 -5.92
N VAL A 128 -5.96 9.48 -4.87
CA VAL A 128 -6.88 9.05 -3.83
C VAL A 128 -8.01 10.06 -3.69
N ALA A 129 -9.25 9.57 -3.65
CA ALA A 129 -10.41 10.39 -3.33
C ALA A 129 -10.55 10.53 -1.82
N MET A 130 -10.60 11.75 -1.34
CA MET A 130 -10.82 12.06 0.08
C MET A 130 -12.31 12.09 0.38
N SER A 131 -12.72 11.60 1.55
CA SER A 131 -14.12 11.43 1.93
C SER A 131 -14.92 12.73 2.00
N ALA A 132 -14.29 13.86 2.32
CA ALA A 132 -14.95 15.14 2.39
C ALA A 132 -14.73 15.94 1.08
N GLY A 133 -15.84 16.23 0.40
CA GLY A 133 -15.87 17.10 -0.78
C GLY A 133 -15.40 16.48 -2.08
N GLY A 134 -15.17 15.18 -2.14
CA GLY A 134 -14.80 14.47 -3.38
C GLY A 134 -13.49 14.93 -4.03
N GLN A 135 -12.64 15.64 -3.29
CA GLN A 135 -11.36 16.09 -3.80
C GLN A 135 -10.41 14.91 -4.00
N THR A 136 -9.85 14.85 -5.18
CA THR A 136 -8.82 13.86 -5.52
C THR A 136 -7.45 14.47 -5.28
N ARG A 137 -6.59 13.74 -4.55
CA ARG A 137 -5.23 14.15 -4.21
C ARG A 137 -4.24 13.14 -4.78
N ARG A 138 -3.08 13.61 -5.24
CA ARG A 138 -1.99 12.72 -5.65
C ARG A 138 -1.29 12.17 -4.43
N LEU A 139 -1.04 10.88 -4.43
CA LEU A 139 -0.39 10.14 -3.36
C LEU A 139 1.01 9.75 -3.77
N TRP A 140 1.99 10.18 -2.99
CA TRP A 140 3.39 9.85 -3.17
C TRP A 140 3.88 8.99 -2.01
N VAL A 141 4.77 8.05 -2.31
CA VAL A 141 5.41 7.21 -1.31
C VAL A 141 6.92 7.22 -1.49
N LYS A 142 7.61 7.13 -0.38
CA LYS A 142 9.04 6.79 -0.31
C LYS A 142 9.16 5.60 0.62
N VAL A 143 9.82 4.54 0.14
CA VAL A 143 10.07 3.32 0.92
C VAL A 143 11.54 3.26 1.26
N GLU A 144 11.84 3.10 2.53
CA GLU A 144 13.19 2.98 3.08
C GLU A 144 13.28 1.72 3.92
N GLU A 145 14.46 1.10 3.97
CA GLU A 145 14.69 0.04 4.94
C GLU A 145 14.75 0.65 6.34
N ALA A 146 14.01 0.07 7.27
CA ALA A 146 14.18 0.45 8.66
C ALA A 146 15.58 0.01 9.07
N GLY A 147 16.45 0.99 9.35
CA GLY A 147 17.78 0.69 9.87
C GLY A 147 17.62 -0.18 11.12
N GLU A 148 18.41 -1.24 11.21
CA GLU A 148 18.53 -2.01 12.45
C GLU A 148 18.96 -1.01 13.55
N GLY A 149 18.04 -0.69 14.42
CA GLY A 149 18.32 0.15 15.59
C GLY A 149 19.41 -0.53 16.41
N ARG A 150 20.58 0.10 16.42
CA ARG A 150 21.63 -0.25 17.38
C ARG A 150 21.18 0.16 18.77
#